data_81931cec4fd86b470a2e4d0d3a92d1c3
#
_entry.id   81931cec4fd86b470a2e4d0d3a92d1c3
#
_cell.length_a   1.000
_cell.length_b   1.000
_cell.length_c   1.000
_cell.angle_alpha   90.00
_cell.angle_beta   90.00
_cell.angle_gamma   90.00
#
_symmetry.space_group_name_H-M   'P 1'
#
loop_
_entity.id
_entity.type
_entity.pdbx_description
1 polymer ?
#
loop_
_entity_poly.entity_id
_entity_poly.type
_entity_poly.pdbx_seq_one_letter_code
_entity_poly.pdbx_strand_id
1 'polypeptide(L)'
;MQYREVTNKSVQEVIDSLKEVAPRYKYGIQHIHNVQETLKSKGIELGNECQIVDICNPIVAEQFLSEDMSLSIIMPCKISVYTQDGDTMIAMNSLVQLVDDINPDLIELAQETQEVLLEIIDEIK
;
A
#
# COMPACT_ATOMS: atom_id res chain seq x y z
N MET A 1 13.88 -1.00 -1.71
CA MET A 1 13.49 -2.35 -1.25
C MET A 1 11.98 -2.47 -1.22
N GLN A 2 11.47 -3.63 -1.59
CA GLN A 2 10.03 -3.89 -1.62
C GLN A 2 9.73 -5.11 -0.75
N TYR A 3 8.52 -5.11 -0.16
CA TYR A 3 7.97 -6.28 0.50
C TYR A 3 6.94 -6.91 -0.42
N ARG A 4 7.03 -8.22 -0.62
CA ARG A 4 6.13 -8.98 -1.50
C ARG A 4 5.69 -10.25 -0.80
N GLU A 5 4.39 -10.51 -0.88
CA GLU A 5 3.80 -11.74 -0.36
C GLU A 5 2.96 -12.39 -1.46
N VAL A 6 3.00 -13.71 -1.52
CA VAL A 6 2.17 -14.50 -2.43
C VAL A 6 0.99 -15.04 -1.64
N THR A 7 -0.19 -15.06 -2.24
CA THR A 7 -1.38 -15.63 -1.62
C THR A 7 -2.19 -16.45 -2.63
N ASN A 8 -2.96 -17.41 -2.11
CA ASN A 8 -3.90 -18.20 -2.91
C ASN A 8 -5.24 -17.49 -3.12
N LYS A 9 -5.45 -16.36 -2.45
CA LYS A 9 -6.68 -15.57 -2.63
C LYS A 9 -6.69 -14.90 -3.99
N SER A 10 -7.88 -14.60 -4.50
CA SER A 10 -8.00 -13.73 -5.67
C SER A 10 -7.66 -12.29 -5.30
N VAL A 11 -7.39 -11.47 -6.31
CA VAL A 11 -7.17 -10.03 -6.10
C VAL A 11 -8.36 -9.42 -5.36
N GLN A 12 -9.58 -9.72 -5.78
CA GLN A 12 -10.77 -9.17 -5.13
C GLN A 12 -10.92 -9.60 -3.68
N GLU A 13 -10.59 -10.87 -3.37
CA GLU A 13 -10.62 -11.36 -1.99
C GLU A 13 -9.61 -10.62 -1.11
N VAL A 14 -8.41 -10.33 -1.63
CA VAL A 14 -7.41 -9.55 -0.90
C VAL A 14 -7.90 -8.12 -0.66
N ILE A 15 -8.49 -7.50 -1.68
CA ILE A 15 -9.04 -6.14 -1.55
C ILE A 15 -10.16 -6.11 -0.51
N ASP A 16 -11.06 -7.08 -0.53
CA ASP A 16 -12.15 -7.17 0.45
C ASP A 16 -11.61 -7.37 1.87
N SER A 17 -10.59 -8.22 2.03
CA SER A 17 -9.91 -8.41 3.32
C SER A 17 -9.26 -7.12 3.81
N LEU A 18 -8.63 -6.37 2.90
CA LEU A 18 -7.99 -5.09 3.25
C LEU A 18 -9.02 -4.07 3.73
N LYS A 19 -10.18 -3.99 3.08
CA LYS A 19 -11.28 -3.10 3.50
C LYS A 19 -11.76 -3.42 4.92
N GLU A 20 -11.71 -4.69 5.31
CA GLU A 20 -12.13 -5.14 6.64
C GLU A 20 -11.03 -4.92 7.68
N VAL A 21 -9.78 -5.23 7.35
CA VAL A 21 -8.66 -5.23 8.29
C VAL A 21 -8.08 -3.84 8.54
N ALA A 22 -7.92 -3.02 7.51
CA ALA A 22 -7.26 -1.72 7.63
C ALA A 22 -7.87 -0.82 8.72
N PRO A 23 -9.20 -0.69 8.84
CA PRO A 23 -9.79 0.14 9.89
C PRO A 23 -9.46 -0.30 11.32
N ARG A 24 -9.16 -1.57 11.54
CA ARG A 24 -8.76 -2.09 12.86
C ARG A 24 -7.43 -1.49 13.31
N TYR A 25 -6.60 -1.09 12.36
CA TYR A 25 -5.30 -0.45 12.60
C TYR A 25 -5.35 1.07 12.41
N LYS A 26 -6.56 1.65 12.34
CA LYS A 26 -6.77 3.09 12.14
C LYS A 26 -6.37 3.58 10.74
N TYR A 27 -6.29 2.67 9.77
CA TYR A 27 -6.05 3.03 8.37
C TYR A 27 -7.35 3.10 7.60
N GLY A 28 -7.50 4.19 6.83
CA GLY A 28 -8.61 4.36 5.90
C GLY A 28 -8.16 4.10 4.47
N ILE A 29 -9.02 3.49 3.68
CA ILE A 29 -8.81 3.35 2.25
C ILE A 29 -9.29 4.63 1.59
N GLN A 30 -8.37 5.37 0.98
CA GLN A 30 -8.69 6.64 0.32
C GLN A 30 -9.14 6.44 -1.11
N HIS A 31 -8.49 5.53 -1.83
CA HIS A 31 -8.81 5.25 -3.22
C HIS A 31 -8.28 3.89 -3.63
N ILE A 32 -8.97 3.25 -4.57
CA ILE A 32 -8.53 2.01 -5.20
C ILE A 32 -8.44 2.26 -6.70
N HIS A 33 -7.23 2.16 -7.25
CA HIS A 33 -6.98 2.29 -8.68
C HIS A 33 -7.04 0.91 -9.33
N ASN A 34 -8.08 0.63 -10.09
CA ASN A 34 -8.11 -0.61 -10.88
C ASN A 34 -7.41 -0.34 -12.21
N VAL A 35 -6.13 -0.67 -12.25
CA VAL A 35 -5.26 -0.36 -13.39
C VAL A 35 -5.70 -1.10 -14.65
N GLN A 36 -6.07 -2.38 -14.52
CA GLN A 36 -6.52 -3.18 -15.65
C GLN A 36 -7.76 -2.57 -16.31
N GLU A 37 -8.75 -2.17 -15.49
CA GLU A 37 -9.97 -1.55 -16.00
C GLU A 37 -9.69 -0.16 -16.62
N THR A 38 -8.83 0.62 -16.02
CA THR A 38 -8.45 1.94 -16.54
C THR A 38 -7.79 1.81 -17.91
N LEU A 39 -6.86 0.87 -18.06
CA LEU A 39 -6.19 0.64 -19.34
C LEU A 39 -7.17 0.10 -20.39
N LYS A 40 -8.07 -0.80 -19.99
CA LYS A 40 -9.09 -1.35 -20.88
C LYS A 40 -10.00 -0.25 -21.42
N SER A 41 -10.38 0.72 -20.60
CA SER A 41 -11.21 1.84 -21.03
C SER A 41 -10.52 2.72 -22.09
N LYS A 42 -9.20 2.62 -22.19
CA LYS A 42 -8.39 3.34 -23.17
C LYS A 42 -7.95 2.45 -24.34
N GLY A 43 -8.55 1.26 -24.48
CA GLY A 43 -8.26 0.32 -25.56
C GLY A 43 -6.97 -0.46 -25.38
N ILE A 44 -6.41 -0.50 -24.16
CA ILE A 44 -5.18 -1.23 -23.87
C ILE A 44 -5.51 -2.45 -23.01
N GLU A 45 -5.06 -3.63 -23.46
CA GLU A 45 -5.22 -4.87 -22.72
C GLU A 45 -3.98 -5.16 -21.88
N LEU A 46 -4.14 -5.10 -20.54
CA LEU A 46 -3.15 -5.59 -19.60
C LEU A 46 -3.56 -7.02 -19.26
N GLY A 47 -2.69 -7.99 -19.48
CA GLY A 47 -3.01 -9.40 -19.25
C GLY A 47 -3.15 -9.79 -17.78
N ASN A 48 -2.84 -8.89 -16.86
CA ASN A 48 -2.86 -9.13 -15.42
C ASN A 48 -3.92 -8.26 -14.74
N GLU A 49 -4.55 -8.80 -13.69
CA GLU A 49 -5.30 -7.96 -12.76
C GLU A 49 -4.31 -7.13 -11.95
N CYS A 50 -4.64 -5.90 -11.69
CA CYS A 50 -3.81 -5.01 -10.87
C CYS A 50 -4.69 -3.94 -10.23
N GLN A 51 -4.68 -3.90 -8.90
CA GLN A 51 -5.34 -2.86 -8.13
C GLN A 51 -4.34 -2.24 -7.16
N ILE A 52 -4.28 -0.92 -7.15
CA ILE A 52 -3.40 -0.16 -6.25
C ILE A 52 -4.28 0.52 -5.22
N VAL A 53 -4.04 0.23 -3.94
CA VAL A 53 -4.83 0.75 -2.83
C VAL A 53 -4.04 1.85 -2.13
N ASP A 54 -4.60 3.05 -2.09
CA ASP A 54 -4.08 4.15 -1.30
C ASP A 54 -4.67 4.07 0.10
N ILE A 55 -3.83 3.89 1.11
CA ILE A 55 -4.27 3.83 2.50
C ILE A 55 -3.52 4.86 3.35
N CYS A 56 -4.20 5.40 4.35
CA CYS A 56 -3.64 6.43 5.20
C CYS A 56 -4.19 6.34 6.62
N ASN A 57 -3.29 6.53 7.58
CA ASN A 57 -3.65 6.82 8.96
C ASN A 57 -3.46 8.33 9.13
N PRO A 58 -4.56 9.11 9.30
CA PRO A 58 -4.43 10.57 9.34
C PRO A 58 -3.56 11.10 10.48
N ILE A 59 -3.55 10.41 11.61
CA ILE A 59 -2.72 10.81 12.76
C ILE A 59 -1.24 10.66 12.41
N VAL A 60 -0.87 9.52 11.79
CA VAL A 60 0.51 9.26 11.37
C VAL A 60 0.92 10.22 10.25
N ALA A 61 0.04 10.46 9.29
CA ALA A 61 0.30 11.42 8.21
C ALA A 61 0.59 12.81 8.77
N GLU A 62 -0.19 13.26 9.74
CA GLU A 62 0.02 14.56 10.38
C GLU A 62 1.35 14.60 11.14
N GLN A 63 1.74 13.53 11.81
CA GLN A 63 3.03 13.45 12.50
C GLN A 63 4.21 13.63 11.54
N PHE A 64 4.16 12.98 10.37
CA PHE A 64 5.20 13.15 9.35
C PHE A 64 5.19 14.56 8.77
N LEU A 65 4.04 15.04 8.34
CA LEU A 65 3.93 16.31 7.63
C LEU A 65 4.19 17.52 8.51
N SER A 66 3.88 17.45 9.80
CA SER A 66 4.21 18.54 10.72
C SER A 66 5.72 18.70 10.92
N GLU A 67 6.49 17.64 10.73
CA GLU A 67 7.94 17.70 10.79
C GLU A 67 8.56 18.07 9.43
N ASP A 68 8.03 17.56 8.35
CA ASP A 68 8.57 17.78 7.00
C ASP A 68 7.50 17.65 5.92
N MET A 69 7.05 18.77 5.40
CA MET A 69 6.02 18.80 4.35
C MET A 69 6.45 18.12 3.06
N SER A 70 7.75 18.02 2.80
CA SER A 70 8.25 17.35 1.59
C SER A 70 7.93 15.85 1.57
N LEU A 71 7.64 15.25 2.72
CA LEU A 71 7.20 13.85 2.80
C LEU A 71 5.86 13.61 2.12
N SER A 72 5.12 14.66 1.80
CA SER A 72 3.86 14.52 1.05
C SER A 72 4.05 13.83 -0.30
N ILE A 73 5.26 13.87 -0.87
CA ILE A 73 5.54 13.25 -2.17
C ILE A 73 5.45 11.71 -2.13
N ILE A 74 5.62 11.11 -0.94
CA ILE A 74 5.51 9.65 -0.77
C ILE A 74 4.18 9.24 -0.12
N MET A 75 3.24 10.15 -0.02
CA MET A 75 1.92 9.88 0.55
C MET A 75 0.83 9.93 -0.52
N PRO A 76 -0.27 9.19 -0.35
CA PRO A 76 -0.52 8.18 0.69
C PRO A 76 0.31 6.91 0.51
N CYS A 77 0.33 6.05 1.53
CA CYS A 77 0.96 4.73 1.41
C CYS A 77 0.18 3.88 0.40
N LYS A 78 0.88 3.04 -0.34
CA LYS A 78 0.28 2.21 -1.38
C LYS A 78 0.51 0.73 -1.10
N ILE A 79 -0.55 -0.06 -1.28
CA ILE A 79 -0.47 -1.51 -1.33
C ILE A 79 -0.94 -1.93 -2.72
N SER A 80 -0.09 -2.64 -3.45
CA SER A 80 -0.40 -3.14 -4.78
C SER A 80 -0.80 -4.60 -4.69
N VAL A 81 -1.91 -4.96 -5.36
CA VAL A 81 -2.39 -6.34 -5.43
C VAL A 81 -2.55 -6.69 -6.90
N TYR A 82 -1.82 -7.69 -7.35
CA TYR A 82 -1.80 -8.02 -8.78
C TYR A 82 -1.57 -9.51 -9.00
N THR A 83 -1.91 -9.99 -10.19
CA THR A 83 -1.64 -11.36 -10.61
C THR A 83 -0.30 -11.43 -11.33
N GLN A 84 0.44 -12.50 -11.08
CA GLN A 84 1.69 -12.80 -11.75
C GLN A 84 1.89 -14.31 -11.79
N ASP A 85 2.07 -14.86 -12.98
CA ASP A 85 2.34 -16.30 -13.19
C ASP A 85 1.31 -17.21 -12.49
N GLY A 86 0.04 -16.80 -12.50
CA GLY A 86 -1.05 -17.57 -11.89
C GLY A 86 -1.26 -17.32 -10.40
N ASP A 87 -0.38 -16.58 -9.75
CA ASP A 87 -0.48 -16.24 -8.34
C ASP A 87 -0.99 -14.82 -8.13
N THR A 88 -1.50 -14.55 -6.94
CA THR A 88 -1.81 -13.19 -6.49
C THR A 88 -0.67 -12.69 -5.61
N MET A 89 -0.16 -11.52 -5.94
CA MET A 89 0.93 -10.86 -5.21
C MET A 89 0.39 -9.66 -4.45
N ILE A 90 0.91 -9.47 -3.24
CA ILE A 90 0.66 -8.27 -2.42
C ILE A 90 2.01 -7.62 -2.20
N ALA A 91 2.14 -6.36 -2.58
CA ALA A 91 3.43 -5.66 -2.51
C ALA A 91 3.30 -4.25 -1.96
N MET A 92 4.35 -3.81 -1.28
CA MET A 92 4.51 -2.41 -0.86
C MET A 92 5.98 -2.03 -0.87
N ASN A 93 6.26 -0.74 -1.01
CA ASN A 93 7.61 -0.20 -0.86
C ASN A 93 8.00 -0.16 0.63
N SER A 94 9.30 -0.21 0.90
CA SER A 94 9.81 0.06 2.24
C SER A 94 9.57 1.54 2.57
N LEU A 95 8.70 1.81 3.54
CA LEU A 95 8.47 3.16 4.01
C LEU A 95 9.73 3.73 4.68
N VAL A 96 10.45 2.88 5.40
CA VAL A 96 11.71 3.27 6.03
C VAL A 96 12.69 3.81 5.00
N GLN A 97 12.85 3.12 3.88
CA GLN A 97 13.77 3.57 2.84
C GLN A 97 13.29 4.86 2.18
N LEU A 98 12.00 5.00 1.89
CA LEU A 98 11.43 6.21 1.30
C LEU A 98 11.62 7.41 2.22
N VAL A 99 11.40 7.24 3.52
CA VAL A 99 11.58 8.31 4.51
C VAL A 99 13.07 8.64 4.68
N ASP A 100 13.94 7.62 4.74
CA ASP A 100 15.38 7.81 4.87
C ASP A 100 15.95 8.67 3.73
N ASP A 101 15.46 8.46 2.52
CA ASP A 101 15.90 9.23 1.35
C ASP A 101 15.52 10.72 1.43
N ILE A 102 14.49 11.07 2.17
CA ILE A 102 13.97 12.43 2.28
C ILE A 102 14.40 13.09 3.58
N ASN A 103 14.19 12.40 4.71
CA ASN A 103 14.49 12.93 6.04
C ASN A 103 14.82 11.80 7.00
N PRO A 104 16.11 11.46 7.16
CA PRO A 104 16.53 10.36 8.03
C PRO A 104 16.24 10.58 9.51
N ASP A 105 15.93 11.80 9.94
CA ASP A 105 15.58 12.09 11.34
C ASP A 105 14.24 11.43 11.73
N LEU A 106 13.42 11.03 10.76
CA LEU A 106 12.10 10.43 11.00
C LEU A 106 12.08 8.91 10.81
N ILE A 107 13.25 8.27 10.80
CA ILE A 107 13.36 6.81 10.61
C ILE A 107 12.60 6.03 11.69
N GLU A 108 12.64 6.45 12.95
CA GLU A 108 11.94 5.76 14.03
C GLU A 108 10.43 5.70 13.78
N LEU A 109 9.84 6.84 13.43
CA LEU A 109 8.41 6.90 13.09
C LEU A 109 8.10 6.03 11.86
N ALA A 110 8.99 6.05 10.87
CA ALA A 110 8.85 5.23 9.68
C ALA A 110 8.88 3.73 10.00
N GLN A 111 9.77 3.31 10.91
CA GLN A 111 9.87 1.91 11.35
C GLN A 111 8.60 1.46 12.04
N GLU A 112 8.08 2.25 12.97
CA GLU A 112 6.83 1.94 13.68
C GLU A 112 5.66 1.83 12.70
N THR A 113 5.56 2.75 11.76
CA THR A 113 4.50 2.76 10.76
C THR A 113 4.60 1.57 9.83
N GLN A 114 5.81 1.26 9.37
CA GLN A 114 6.05 0.12 8.48
C GLN A 114 5.68 -1.21 9.14
N GLU A 115 5.97 -1.37 10.42
CA GLU A 115 5.59 -2.57 11.16
C GLU A 115 4.08 -2.80 11.15
N VAL A 116 3.31 -1.74 11.34
CA VAL A 116 1.84 -1.82 11.30
C VAL A 116 1.36 -2.20 9.89
N LEU A 117 1.92 -1.60 8.86
CA LEU A 117 1.56 -1.91 7.47
C LEU A 117 1.87 -3.37 7.13
N LEU A 118 3.00 -3.89 7.60
CA LEU A 118 3.36 -5.30 7.40
C LEU A 118 2.43 -6.24 8.16
N GLU A 119 1.95 -5.85 9.35
CA GLU A 119 0.94 -6.62 10.08
C GLU A 119 -0.37 -6.68 9.30
N ILE A 120 -0.79 -5.57 8.71
CA ILE A 120 -1.99 -5.53 7.86
C ILE A 120 -1.84 -6.52 6.70
N ILE A 121 -0.70 -6.46 6.00
CA ILE A 121 -0.43 -7.37 4.88
C ILE A 121 -0.45 -8.83 5.34
N ASP A 122 0.13 -9.12 6.49
CA ASP A 122 0.13 -10.48 7.04
C ASP A 122 -1.29 -11.00 7.31
N GLU A 123 -2.19 -10.15 7.76
CA GLU A 123 -3.57 -10.55 8.03
C GLU A 123 -4.41 -10.73 6.76
N ILE A 124 -4.10 -10.02 5.69
CA ILE A 124 -4.91 -10.07 4.46
C ILE A 124 -4.46 -11.13 3.45
N LYS A 125 -3.26 -11.65 3.58
CA LYS A 125 -2.72 -12.65 2.66
C LYS A 125 -3.33 -14.04 2.81
#